data_a7e152cd6db41db2516d9c41f7c9ab39
#
_entry.id   a7e152cd6db41db2516d9c41f7c9ab39
#
_cell.length_a   1.000
_cell.length_b   1.000
_cell.length_c   1.000
_cell.angle_alpha   90.00
_cell.angle_beta   90.00
_cell.angle_gamma   90.00
#
_symmetry.space_group_name_H-M   'P 1'
#
loop_
_entity.id
_entity.type
_entity.pdbx_description
1 polymer ?
#
loop_
_entity_poly.entity_id
_entity_poly.type
_entity_poly.pdbx_seq_one_letter_code
_entity_poly.pdbx_strand_id
1 'polypeptide(L)'
;MLDGFYTPLYKLDSVVIKSISIAMISGVVFLIITCMMCLLHFMSSKEGAMEKQAQFDALTELPNRFYMMAKLKNLFEAEKQGEYFLAMIDIDDFKKINDSFGHNVGDDALKMLARTIVNKARGVELSYCRWGGEEFLLLGKCVDGEVPKNFLDELRVEINSKSFWTSKGSGRMTVTIGAGKYKVGQDYKEWINFVDKQLYVGKCTGKNKVVC
;
A
#
# COMPACT_ATOMS: atom_id res chain seq x y z
N MET A 1 -80.50 26.17 30.65
CA MET A 1 -79.94 26.60 29.33
C MET A 1 -78.52 27.11 29.55
N LEU A 2 -77.57 26.26 29.96
CA LEU A 2 -76.13 26.61 30.22
C LEU A 2 -75.16 25.53 29.82
N ASP A 3 -75.50 24.62 28.86
CA ASP A 3 -74.63 23.47 28.49
C ASP A 3 -73.77 23.68 27.21
N GLY A 4 -73.66 24.91 26.71
CA GLY A 4 -73.04 25.14 25.40
C GLY A 4 -71.63 25.69 25.37
N PHE A 5 -71.02 26.02 26.51
CA PHE A 5 -69.76 26.80 26.49
C PHE A 5 -68.49 26.11 26.98
N TYR A 6 -68.56 24.87 27.46
CA TYR A 6 -67.39 24.18 28.03
C TYR A 6 -66.66 23.21 27.10
N THR A 7 -67.18 22.89 25.94
CA THR A 7 -66.60 21.94 25.01
C THR A 7 -65.38 22.42 24.14
N PRO A 8 -65.22 23.73 23.83
CA PRO A 8 -64.07 24.14 22.98
C PRO A 8 -62.72 24.18 23.71
N LEU A 9 -62.68 24.52 25.01
CA LEU A 9 -61.43 24.62 25.77
C LEU A 9 -60.74 23.28 25.98
N TYR A 10 -61.48 22.24 26.32
CA TYR A 10 -60.96 20.86 26.49
C TYR A 10 -60.35 20.26 25.24
N LYS A 11 -60.92 20.54 24.05
CA LYS A 11 -60.37 20.14 22.75
C LYS A 11 -59.10 20.91 22.41
N LEU A 12 -58.99 22.17 22.75
CA LEU A 12 -57.83 23.03 22.51
C LEU A 12 -56.62 22.51 23.30
N ASP A 13 -56.79 22.14 24.57
CA ASP A 13 -55.74 21.62 25.45
C ASP A 13 -55.20 20.28 24.90
N SER A 14 -56.04 19.41 24.41
CA SER A 14 -55.60 18.10 23.82
C SER A 14 -54.83 18.27 22.52
N VAL A 15 -55.18 19.27 21.71
CA VAL A 15 -54.45 19.59 20.46
C VAL A 15 -53.07 20.20 20.74
N VAL A 16 -52.99 21.09 21.74
CA VAL A 16 -51.71 21.71 22.16
C VAL A 16 -50.78 20.64 22.71
N ILE A 17 -51.25 19.76 23.60
CA ILE A 17 -50.44 18.64 24.14
C ILE A 17 -49.90 17.74 23.05
N LYS A 18 -50.75 17.34 22.07
CA LYS A 18 -50.29 16.53 20.92
C LYS A 18 -49.26 17.25 20.09
N SER A 19 -49.41 18.53 19.80
CA SER A 19 -48.44 19.34 19.04
C SER A 19 -47.08 19.41 19.72
N ILE A 20 -47.09 19.63 21.05
CA ILE A 20 -45.87 19.67 21.87
C ILE A 20 -45.18 18.29 21.86
N SER A 21 -45.95 17.20 22.01
CA SER A 21 -45.39 15.84 21.97
C SER A 21 -44.77 15.50 20.62
N ILE A 22 -45.39 15.88 19.50
CA ILE A 22 -44.84 15.69 18.16
C ILE A 22 -43.55 16.51 17.97
N ALA A 23 -43.52 17.77 18.43
CA ALA A 23 -42.34 18.61 18.36
C ALA A 23 -41.16 18.03 19.16
N MET A 24 -41.44 17.51 20.37
CA MET A 24 -40.40 16.85 21.18
C MET A 24 -39.88 15.59 20.54
N ILE A 25 -40.74 14.75 20.01
CA ILE A 25 -40.34 13.51 19.31
C ILE A 25 -39.51 13.83 18.08
N SER A 26 -39.91 14.83 17.27
CA SER A 26 -39.15 15.24 16.09
C SER A 26 -37.79 15.80 16.46
N GLY A 27 -37.67 16.55 17.57
CA GLY A 27 -36.41 17.06 18.11
C GLY A 27 -35.47 15.93 18.54
N VAL A 28 -35.98 14.91 19.25
CA VAL A 28 -35.20 13.74 19.66
C VAL A 28 -34.72 12.94 18.44
N VAL A 29 -35.62 12.70 17.47
CA VAL A 29 -35.25 11.99 16.21
C VAL A 29 -34.18 12.76 15.44
N PHE A 30 -34.29 14.08 15.33
CA PHE A 30 -33.28 14.91 14.70
C PHE A 30 -31.93 14.82 15.42
N LEU A 31 -31.95 14.82 16.74
CA LEU A 31 -30.73 14.71 17.56
C LEU A 31 -30.06 13.34 17.40
N ILE A 32 -30.84 12.26 17.32
CA ILE A 32 -30.33 10.91 17.05
C ILE A 32 -29.69 10.83 15.66
N ILE A 33 -30.35 11.38 14.63
CA ILE A 33 -29.84 11.37 13.27
C ILE A 33 -28.52 12.16 13.18
N THR A 34 -28.45 13.35 13.76
CA THR A 34 -27.22 14.17 13.77
C THR A 34 -26.08 13.48 14.53
N CYS A 35 -26.36 12.85 15.67
CA CYS A 35 -25.37 12.07 16.42
C CYS A 35 -24.86 10.87 15.60
N MET A 36 -25.77 10.15 14.93
CA MET A 36 -25.41 9.02 14.07
C MET A 36 -24.56 9.46 12.86
N MET A 37 -24.91 10.59 12.23
CA MET A 37 -24.10 11.18 11.15
C MET A 37 -22.70 11.59 11.62
N CYS A 38 -22.57 12.19 12.80
CA CYS A 38 -21.29 12.51 13.42
C CYS A 38 -20.46 11.27 13.72
N LEU A 39 -21.08 10.21 14.25
CA LEU A 39 -20.38 8.95 14.52
C LEU A 39 -19.90 8.27 13.21
N LEU A 40 -20.73 8.24 12.18
CA LEU A 40 -20.36 7.70 10.87
C LEU A 40 -19.21 8.50 10.25
N HIS A 41 -19.26 9.83 10.32
CA HIS A 41 -18.18 10.70 9.84
C HIS A 41 -16.88 10.47 10.63
N PHE A 42 -16.96 10.33 11.95
CA PHE A 42 -15.80 10.06 12.81
C PHE A 42 -15.19 8.67 12.53
N MET A 43 -16.02 7.64 12.31
CA MET A 43 -15.55 6.30 11.93
C MET A 43 -14.87 6.31 10.57
N SER A 44 -15.47 6.92 9.54
CA SER A 44 -14.90 7.08 8.22
C SER A 44 -13.58 7.86 8.23
N SER A 45 -13.48 8.90 9.07
CA SER A 45 -12.26 9.68 9.24
C SER A 45 -11.14 8.87 9.91
N LYS A 46 -11.45 7.99 10.87
CA LYS A 46 -10.49 7.08 11.48
C LYS A 46 -10.02 5.98 10.51
N GLU A 47 -10.92 5.41 9.71
CA GLU A 47 -10.56 4.42 8.70
C GLU A 47 -9.58 5.01 7.69
N GLY A 48 -9.80 6.22 7.18
CA GLY A 48 -8.88 6.89 6.27
C GLY A 48 -7.52 7.24 6.91
N ALA A 49 -7.45 7.51 8.21
CA ALA A 49 -6.20 7.75 8.93
C ALA A 49 -5.45 6.42 9.19
N MET A 50 -6.16 5.33 9.53
CA MET A 50 -5.59 4.00 9.67
C MET A 50 -5.10 3.44 8.33
N GLU A 51 -5.84 3.64 7.22
CA GLU A 51 -5.39 3.25 5.88
C GLU A 51 -4.11 3.98 5.47
N LYS A 52 -3.96 5.28 5.76
CA LYS A 52 -2.72 6.02 5.51
C LYS A 52 -1.56 5.51 6.35
N GLN A 53 -1.78 5.18 7.61
CA GLN A 53 -0.76 4.61 8.50
C GLN A 53 -0.42 3.16 8.12
N ALA A 54 -1.36 2.42 7.52
CA ALA A 54 -1.18 1.07 6.99
C ALA A 54 -0.52 1.01 5.61
N GLN A 55 -0.06 2.12 5.02
CA GLN A 55 0.56 2.17 3.69
C GLN A 55 2.09 2.03 3.71
N PHE A 56 2.71 2.01 4.89
CA PHE A 56 4.16 1.90 5.04
C PHE A 56 4.55 0.65 5.81
N ASP A 57 5.71 0.10 5.47
CA ASP A 57 6.33 -1.01 6.20
C ASP A 57 7.09 -0.46 7.43
N ALA A 58 6.79 -1.00 8.61
CA ALA A 58 7.34 -0.48 9.85
C ALA A 58 8.86 -0.69 10.01
N LEU A 59 9.45 -1.69 9.33
CA LEU A 59 10.87 -1.99 9.41
C LEU A 59 11.70 -1.11 8.48
N THR A 60 11.26 -0.98 7.23
CA THR A 60 12.02 -0.32 6.16
C THR A 60 11.57 1.11 5.90
N GLU A 61 10.43 1.51 6.47
CA GLU A 61 9.78 2.81 6.24
C GLU A 61 9.38 3.06 4.77
N LEU A 62 9.53 2.06 3.91
CA LEU A 62 9.07 2.13 2.53
C LEU A 62 7.55 1.97 2.45
N PRO A 63 6.92 2.47 1.38
CA PRO A 63 5.57 2.05 1.06
C PRO A 63 5.46 0.52 1.06
N ASN A 64 4.30 0.01 1.46
CA ASN A 64 4.05 -1.41 1.50
C ASN A 64 3.25 -1.90 0.27
N ARG A 65 2.91 -3.19 0.26
CA ARG A 65 2.13 -3.83 -0.80
C ARG A 65 0.79 -3.14 -1.06
N PHE A 66 0.08 -2.67 -0.02
CA PHE A 66 -1.23 -2.01 -0.19
C PHE A 66 -1.10 -0.72 -1.01
N TYR A 67 -0.08 0.10 -0.69
CA TYR A 67 0.22 1.30 -1.45
C TYR A 67 0.46 0.99 -2.94
N MET A 68 1.30 -0.01 -3.23
CA MET A 68 1.64 -0.37 -4.61
C MET A 68 0.43 -0.92 -5.37
N MET A 69 -0.41 -1.73 -4.73
CA MET A 69 -1.64 -2.26 -5.32
C MET A 69 -2.61 -1.14 -5.71
N ALA A 70 -2.82 -0.14 -4.83
CA ALA A 70 -3.65 1.02 -5.14
C ALA A 70 -3.07 1.82 -6.32
N LYS A 71 -1.75 1.99 -6.36
CA LYS A 71 -1.06 2.69 -7.46
C LYS A 71 -1.20 1.97 -8.79
N LEU A 72 -1.04 0.65 -8.82
CA LEU A 72 -1.25 -0.16 -10.02
C LEU A 72 -2.70 -0.07 -10.50
N LYS A 73 -3.67 -0.16 -9.59
CA LYS A 73 -5.09 -0.01 -9.94
C LYS A 73 -5.35 1.34 -10.62
N ASN A 74 -4.87 2.43 -10.03
CA ASN A 74 -5.02 3.78 -10.61
C ASN A 74 -4.32 3.90 -11.98
N LEU A 75 -3.18 3.25 -12.17
CA LEU A 75 -2.47 3.22 -13.45
C LEU A 75 -3.29 2.52 -14.53
N PHE A 76 -3.96 1.42 -14.19
CA PHE A 76 -4.83 0.67 -15.10
C PHE A 76 -6.13 1.44 -15.41
N GLU A 77 -6.73 2.09 -14.41
CA GLU A 77 -7.91 2.95 -14.62
C GLU A 77 -7.59 4.16 -15.52
N ALA A 78 -6.36 4.66 -15.51
CA ALA A 78 -5.90 5.74 -16.38
C ALA A 78 -5.37 5.25 -17.75
N GLU A 79 -5.38 3.95 -18.03
CA GLU A 79 -4.90 3.31 -19.26
C GLU A 79 -3.45 3.67 -19.65
N LYS A 80 -2.59 3.91 -18.62
CA LYS A 80 -1.18 4.33 -18.80
C LYS A 80 -0.16 3.22 -18.60
N GLN A 81 -0.59 2.00 -18.35
CA GLN A 81 0.27 0.86 -18.00
C GLN A 81 1.30 0.50 -19.07
N GLY A 82 1.00 0.78 -20.35
CA GLY A 82 1.90 0.49 -21.47
C GLY A 82 3.23 1.25 -21.45
N GLU A 83 3.30 2.35 -20.70
CA GLU A 83 4.51 3.17 -20.54
C GLU A 83 5.43 2.70 -19.41
N TYR A 84 5.01 1.67 -18.65
CA TYR A 84 5.64 1.28 -17.40
C TYR A 84 6.18 -0.15 -17.44
N PHE A 85 7.19 -0.38 -16.60
CA PHE A 85 7.68 -1.72 -16.24
C PHE A 85 7.45 -2.01 -14.76
N LEU A 86 7.33 -3.28 -14.43
CA LEU A 86 7.45 -3.80 -13.07
C LEU A 86 8.78 -4.53 -12.92
N ALA A 87 9.36 -4.48 -11.71
CA ALA A 87 10.50 -5.30 -11.35
C ALA A 87 10.33 -5.82 -9.91
N MET A 88 10.35 -7.12 -9.75
CA MET A 88 10.37 -7.80 -8.45
C MET A 88 11.81 -8.09 -8.07
N ILE A 89 12.21 -7.69 -6.88
CA ILE A 89 13.55 -7.88 -6.30
C ILE A 89 13.42 -8.77 -5.08
N ASP A 90 14.32 -9.71 -4.93
CA ASP A 90 14.38 -10.59 -3.76
C ASP A 90 15.83 -10.81 -3.34
N ILE A 91 16.11 -10.77 -2.03
CA ILE A 91 17.44 -11.02 -1.46
C ILE A 91 17.79 -12.51 -1.62
N ASP A 92 18.95 -12.76 -2.20
CA ASP A 92 19.43 -14.11 -2.40
C ASP A 92 19.84 -14.75 -1.07
N ASP A 93 19.33 -15.96 -0.83
CA ASP A 93 19.67 -16.74 0.36
C ASP A 93 19.43 -15.99 1.70
N PHE A 94 18.40 -15.14 1.76
CA PHE A 94 18.09 -14.31 2.96
C PHE A 94 17.97 -15.15 4.23
N LYS A 95 17.39 -16.36 4.13
CA LYS A 95 17.34 -17.29 5.26
C LYS A 95 18.74 -17.63 5.78
N LYS A 96 19.74 -17.82 4.92
CA LYS A 96 21.12 -18.09 5.35
C LYS A 96 21.73 -16.89 6.10
N ILE A 97 21.37 -15.65 5.72
CA ILE A 97 21.79 -14.45 6.45
C ILE A 97 21.21 -14.50 7.87
N ASN A 98 19.91 -14.75 8.01
CA ASN A 98 19.26 -14.88 9.31
C ASN A 98 19.85 -16.03 10.15
N ASP A 99 20.02 -17.19 9.57
CA ASP A 99 20.53 -18.38 10.27
C ASP A 99 22.00 -18.19 10.72
N SER A 100 22.81 -17.48 9.94
CA SER A 100 24.24 -17.27 10.20
C SER A 100 24.52 -16.12 11.17
N PHE A 101 23.77 -15.01 11.02
CA PHE A 101 24.05 -13.74 11.71
C PHE A 101 22.94 -13.28 12.66
N GLY A 102 21.78 -13.94 12.62
CA GLY A 102 20.60 -13.58 13.42
C GLY A 102 19.65 -12.60 12.71
N HIS A 103 18.40 -12.57 13.17
CA HIS A 103 17.33 -11.77 12.57
C HIS A 103 17.62 -10.27 12.56
N ASN A 104 18.29 -9.73 13.59
CA ASN A 104 18.65 -8.30 13.62
C ASN A 104 19.53 -7.90 12.42
N VAL A 105 20.45 -8.79 12.01
CA VAL A 105 21.30 -8.57 10.83
C VAL A 105 20.50 -8.69 9.54
N GLY A 106 19.53 -9.62 9.48
CA GLY A 106 18.57 -9.68 8.38
C GLY A 106 17.75 -8.40 8.25
N ASP A 107 17.30 -7.85 9.37
CA ASP A 107 16.60 -6.56 9.41
C ASP A 107 17.46 -5.40 8.90
N ASP A 108 18.75 -5.38 9.27
CA ASP A 108 19.69 -4.37 8.75
C ASP A 108 19.97 -4.53 7.25
N ALA A 109 20.02 -5.78 6.76
CA ALA A 109 20.13 -6.07 5.32
C ALA A 109 18.89 -5.54 4.55
N LEU A 110 17.68 -5.75 5.09
CA LEU A 110 16.44 -5.21 4.51
C LEU A 110 16.42 -3.68 4.49
N LYS A 111 16.84 -3.03 5.59
CA LYS A 111 16.98 -1.56 5.66
C LYS A 111 18.04 -1.03 4.69
N MET A 112 19.14 -1.75 4.52
CA MET A 112 20.19 -1.37 3.57
C MET A 112 19.68 -1.44 2.14
N LEU A 113 18.96 -2.51 1.77
CA LEU A 113 18.32 -2.65 0.46
C LEU A 113 17.32 -1.51 0.22
N ALA A 114 16.43 -1.25 1.18
CA ALA A 114 15.45 -0.17 1.12
C ALA A 114 16.10 1.19 0.85
N ARG A 115 17.13 1.55 1.63
CA ARG A 115 17.89 2.81 1.44
C ARG A 115 18.56 2.89 0.07
N THR A 116 19.06 1.76 -0.44
CA THR A 116 19.70 1.72 -1.76
C THR A 116 18.69 1.98 -2.87
N ILE A 117 17.50 1.37 -2.78
CA ILE A 117 16.38 1.63 -3.71
C ILE A 117 15.98 3.11 -3.66
N VAL A 118 15.77 3.69 -2.47
CA VAL A 118 15.40 5.10 -2.30
C VAL A 118 16.44 6.03 -2.94
N ASN A 119 17.73 5.78 -2.71
CA ASN A 119 18.80 6.61 -3.25
C ASN A 119 18.87 6.51 -4.79
N LYS A 120 18.72 5.31 -5.34
CA LYS A 120 18.72 5.07 -6.79
C LYS A 120 17.48 5.67 -7.48
N ALA A 121 16.35 5.76 -6.76
CA ALA A 121 15.11 6.35 -7.27
C ALA A 121 15.13 7.90 -7.33
N ARG A 122 16.14 8.56 -6.75
CA ARG A 122 16.22 10.04 -6.77
C ARG A 122 16.38 10.56 -8.19
N GLY A 123 15.46 11.45 -8.57
CA GLY A 123 15.46 12.06 -9.92
C GLY A 123 14.92 11.16 -11.04
N VAL A 124 14.39 9.97 -10.70
CA VAL A 124 13.79 9.04 -11.64
C VAL A 124 12.31 8.84 -11.27
N GLU A 125 11.43 8.75 -12.25
CA GLU A 125 10.01 8.40 -12.01
C GLU A 125 9.89 6.91 -11.66
N LEU A 126 10.22 6.58 -10.42
CA LEU A 126 10.23 5.23 -9.88
C LEU A 126 9.42 5.18 -8.58
N SER A 127 8.43 4.31 -8.54
CA SER A 127 7.72 3.93 -7.32
C SER A 127 8.24 2.59 -6.83
N TYR A 128 8.29 2.44 -5.53
CA TYR A 128 8.83 1.25 -4.90
C TYR A 128 8.03 0.90 -3.65
N CYS A 129 8.05 -0.37 -3.26
CA CYS A 129 7.49 -0.82 -2.00
C CYS A 129 8.23 -2.07 -1.48
N ARG A 130 8.11 -2.33 -0.18
CA ARG A 130 8.35 -3.67 0.35
C ARG A 130 7.11 -4.50 0.06
N TRP A 131 7.27 -5.52 -0.78
CA TRP A 131 6.16 -6.37 -1.22
C TRP A 131 5.79 -7.43 -0.18
N GLY A 132 6.78 -7.99 0.52
CA GLY A 132 6.61 -8.93 1.64
C GLY A 132 7.93 -9.62 1.96
N GLY A 133 8.14 -10.03 3.22
CA GLY A 133 9.36 -10.72 3.62
C GLY A 133 10.65 -10.01 3.17
N GLU A 134 11.38 -10.66 2.28
CA GLU A 134 12.59 -10.13 1.63
C GLU A 134 12.37 -9.58 0.22
N GLU A 135 11.10 -9.45 -0.21
CA GLU A 135 10.73 -9.04 -1.57
C GLU A 135 10.40 -7.54 -1.65
N PHE A 136 10.84 -6.90 -2.72
CA PHE A 136 10.55 -5.51 -3.06
C PHE A 136 10.02 -5.41 -4.48
N LEU A 137 9.05 -4.52 -4.71
CA LEU A 137 8.47 -4.28 -6.03
C LEU A 137 8.73 -2.84 -6.47
N LEU A 138 9.21 -2.69 -7.70
CA LEU A 138 9.42 -1.42 -8.36
C LEU A 138 8.41 -1.25 -9.50
N LEU A 139 7.88 -0.05 -9.67
CA LEU A 139 7.09 0.41 -10.81
C LEU A 139 7.73 1.66 -11.37
N GLY A 140 8.28 1.59 -12.57
CA GLY A 140 8.98 2.70 -13.21
C GLY A 140 8.60 2.85 -14.67
N LYS A 141 8.96 4.00 -15.27
CA LYS A 141 8.77 4.22 -16.70
C LYS A 141 9.78 3.43 -17.53
N CYS A 142 9.30 2.87 -18.63
CA CYS A 142 10.14 2.34 -19.67
C CYS A 142 11.03 3.43 -20.29
N VAL A 143 12.18 3.06 -20.78
CA VAL A 143 13.07 3.93 -21.55
C VAL A 143 13.08 3.41 -22.97
N ASP A 144 12.80 4.27 -23.93
CA ASP A 144 12.64 3.88 -25.35
C ASP A 144 11.67 2.70 -25.58
N GLY A 145 10.61 2.64 -24.74
CA GLY A 145 9.59 1.60 -24.79
C GLY A 145 10.04 0.24 -24.21
N GLU A 146 11.21 0.14 -23.61
CA GLU A 146 11.77 -1.10 -23.06
C GLU A 146 12.06 -1.00 -21.56
N VAL A 147 12.16 -2.15 -20.90
CA VAL A 147 12.60 -2.25 -19.51
C VAL A 147 14.04 -1.71 -19.40
N PRO A 148 14.33 -0.75 -18.52
CA PRO A 148 15.67 -0.19 -18.37
C PRO A 148 16.60 -1.18 -17.65
N LYS A 149 17.00 -2.21 -18.33
CA LYS A 149 17.80 -3.33 -17.78
C LYS A 149 19.13 -2.86 -17.19
N ASN A 150 19.79 -1.88 -17.81
CA ASN A 150 21.03 -1.31 -17.29
C ASN A 150 20.83 -0.66 -15.92
N PHE A 151 19.75 0.11 -15.74
CA PHE A 151 19.39 0.72 -14.46
C PHE A 151 19.18 -0.34 -13.36
N LEU A 152 18.47 -1.42 -13.70
CA LEU A 152 18.21 -2.53 -12.77
C LEU A 152 19.51 -3.30 -12.44
N ASP A 153 20.39 -3.48 -13.41
CA ASP A 153 21.68 -4.14 -13.18
C ASP A 153 22.64 -3.27 -12.35
N GLU A 154 22.68 -1.97 -12.59
CA GLU A 154 23.42 -1.02 -11.75
C GLU A 154 22.90 -1.05 -10.30
N LEU A 155 21.58 -1.09 -10.08
CA LEU A 155 20.99 -1.22 -8.75
C LEU A 155 21.44 -2.53 -8.07
N ARG A 156 21.40 -3.66 -8.80
CA ARG A 156 21.88 -4.95 -8.32
C ARG A 156 23.38 -4.91 -7.93
N VAL A 157 24.21 -4.34 -8.80
CA VAL A 157 25.65 -4.19 -8.54
C VAL A 157 25.92 -3.30 -7.33
N GLU A 158 25.20 -2.19 -7.20
CA GLU A 158 25.32 -1.30 -6.05
C GLU A 158 24.97 -2.01 -4.74
N ILE A 159 23.90 -2.81 -4.73
CA ILE A 159 23.51 -3.61 -3.57
C ILE A 159 24.61 -4.61 -3.20
N ASN A 160 25.13 -5.36 -4.17
CA ASN A 160 26.20 -6.35 -3.96
C ASN A 160 27.52 -5.70 -3.49
N SER A 161 27.80 -4.46 -3.86
CA SER A 161 29.00 -3.73 -3.42
C SER A 161 28.97 -3.35 -1.94
N LYS A 162 27.79 -3.27 -1.32
CA LYS A 162 27.61 -2.86 0.07
C LYS A 162 27.82 -4.03 1.03
N SER A 163 28.50 -3.75 2.13
CA SER A 163 28.71 -4.69 3.23
C SER A 163 27.88 -4.26 4.45
N PHE A 164 27.33 -5.21 5.15
CA PHE A 164 26.80 -5.00 6.49
C PHE A 164 27.78 -5.54 7.53
N TRP A 165 27.91 -4.82 8.65
CA TRP A 165 28.84 -5.17 9.72
C TRP A 165 28.09 -5.87 10.84
N THR A 166 28.67 -6.92 11.37
CA THR A 166 28.13 -7.72 12.49
C THR A 166 29.21 -7.97 13.53
N SER A 167 28.83 -8.40 14.72
CA SER A 167 29.79 -8.88 15.74
C SER A 167 30.58 -10.11 15.29
N LYS A 168 30.11 -10.82 14.26
CA LYS A 168 30.75 -12.01 13.68
C LYS A 168 31.56 -11.72 12.40
N GLY A 169 31.67 -10.45 12.01
CA GLY A 169 32.37 -10.03 10.78
C GLY A 169 31.47 -9.24 9.81
N SER A 170 31.94 -9.02 8.60
CA SER A 170 31.17 -8.37 7.55
C SER A 170 30.49 -9.40 6.63
N GLY A 171 29.24 -9.14 6.26
CA GLY A 171 28.51 -9.90 5.25
C GLY A 171 28.21 -9.04 4.01
N ARG A 172 28.01 -9.71 2.89
CA ARG A 172 27.47 -9.12 1.67
C ARG A 172 26.19 -9.86 1.29
N MET A 173 25.30 -9.19 0.59
CA MET A 173 24.14 -9.81 0.01
C MET A 173 24.11 -9.59 -1.50
N THR A 174 23.49 -10.50 -2.21
CA THR A 174 23.10 -10.31 -3.60
C THR A 174 21.59 -10.29 -3.71
N VAL A 175 21.10 -9.78 -4.82
CA VAL A 175 19.68 -9.79 -5.15
C VAL A 175 19.48 -10.34 -6.55
N THR A 176 18.36 -11.02 -6.73
CA THR A 176 17.85 -11.40 -8.05
C THR A 176 16.69 -10.50 -8.39
N ILE A 177 16.59 -10.06 -9.64
CA ILE A 177 15.57 -9.15 -10.12
C ILE A 177 14.85 -9.79 -11.30
N GLY A 178 13.53 -9.95 -11.20
CA GLY A 178 12.67 -10.32 -12.32
C GLY A 178 11.89 -9.11 -12.80
N ALA A 179 11.99 -8.74 -14.07
CA ALA A 179 11.36 -7.53 -14.59
C ALA A 179 10.58 -7.80 -15.88
N GLY A 180 9.68 -6.87 -16.22
CA GLY A 180 8.95 -6.94 -17.47
C GLY A 180 8.03 -5.75 -17.68
N LYS A 181 7.86 -5.38 -18.95
CA LYS A 181 6.89 -4.38 -19.33
C LYS A 181 5.48 -4.97 -19.41
N TYR A 182 4.49 -4.11 -19.33
CA TYR A 182 3.11 -4.49 -19.51
C TYR A 182 2.88 -5.13 -20.90
N LYS A 183 2.06 -6.19 -20.93
CA LYS A 183 1.57 -6.80 -22.18
C LYS A 183 0.10 -6.50 -22.36
N VAL A 184 -0.29 -6.07 -23.55
CA VAL A 184 -1.68 -5.73 -23.87
C VAL A 184 -2.62 -6.88 -23.52
N GLY A 185 -3.70 -6.58 -22.82
CA GLY A 185 -4.73 -7.55 -22.42
C GLY A 185 -4.50 -8.24 -21.08
N GLN A 186 -3.33 -8.09 -20.42
CA GLN A 186 -3.17 -8.62 -19.06
C GLN A 186 -3.73 -7.63 -18.02
N ASP A 187 -4.19 -8.18 -16.89
CA ASP A 187 -4.48 -7.38 -15.70
C ASP A 187 -3.21 -7.16 -14.85
N TYR A 188 -3.31 -6.30 -13.82
CA TYR A 188 -2.14 -6.00 -12.97
C TYR A 188 -1.67 -7.21 -12.16
N LYS A 189 -2.53 -8.19 -11.87
CA LYS A 189 -2.15 -9.41 -11.14
C LYS A 189 -1.37 -10.33 -12.05
N GLU A 190 -1.78 -10.46 -13.31
CA GLU A 190 -1.06 -11.23 -14.33
C GLU A 190 0.31 -10.61 -14.60
N TRP A 191 0.41 -9.25 -14.58
CA TRP A 191 1.69 -8.57 -14.74
C TRP A 191 2.63 -8.84 -13.55
N ILE A 192 2.12 -8.76 -12.31
CA ILE A 192 2.89 -9.15 -11.11
C ILE A 192 3.35 -10.62 -11.21
N ASN A 193 2.45 -11.52 -11.56
CA ASN A 193 2.79 -12.95 -11.74
C ASN A 193 3.84 -13.17 -12.84
N PHE A 194 3.83 -12.34 -13.88
CA PHE A 194 4.84 -12.40 -14.92
C PHE A 194 6.23 -12.06 -14.38
N VAL A 195 6.39 -10.94 -13.67
CA VAL A 195 7.69 -10.54 -13.11
C VAL A 195 8.16 -11.48 -12.00
N ASP A 196 7.25 -12.07 -11.23
CA ASP A 196 7.54 -13.11 -10.25
C ASP A 196 8.13 -14.37 -10.93
N LYS A 197 7.55 -14.80 -12.06
CA LYS A 197 8.12 -15.89 -12.87
C LYS A 197 9.52 -15.56 -13.39
N GLN A 198 9.78 -14.32 -13.83
CA GLN A 198 11.12 -13.89 -14.23
C GLN A 198 12.11 -13.95 -13.05
N LEU A 199 11.68 -13.50 -11.88
CA LEU A 199 12.46 -13.61 -10.64
C LEU A 199 12.78 -15.09 -10.32
N TYR A 200 11.80 -15.97 -10.39
CA TYR A 200 12.00 -17.40 -10.17
C TYR A 200 13.01 -18.00 -11.17
N VAL A 201 12.92 -17.67 -12.45
CA VAL A 201 13.92 -18.06 -13.46
C VAL A 201 15.32 -17.60 -13.06
N GLY A 202 15.47 -16.35 -12.60
CA GLY A 202 16.73 -15.81 -12.12
C GLY A 202 17.29 -16.59 -10.94
N LYS A 203 16.43 -16.91 -9.97
CA LYS A 203 16.78 -17.71 -8.78
C LYS A 203 17.25 -19.13 -9.16
N CYS A 204 16.60 -19.77 -10.12
CA CYS A 204 16.96 -21.12 -10.59
C CYS A 204 18.21 -21.15 -11.49
N THR A 205 18.57 -20.04 -12.14
CA THR A 205 19.67 -19.98 -13.11
C THR A 205 20.95 -19.35 -12.55
N GLY A 206 21.12 -19.33 -11.22
CA GLY A 206 22.36 -18.94 -10.54
C GLY A 206 22.30 -17.65 -9.74
N LYS A 207 21.10 -17.04 -9.55
CA LYS A 207 20.91 -15.85 -8.71
C LYS A 207 21.74 -14.63 -9.15
N ASN A 208 21.72 -13.54 -8.35
CA ASN A 208 22.52 -12.33 -8.56
C ASN A 208 22.50 -11.82 -10.01
N LYS A 209 21.31 -11.65 -10.58
CA LYS A 209 21.08 -11.22 -11.97
C LYS A 209 19.75 -10.52 -12.17
N VAL A 210 19.62 -9.86 -13.32
CA VAL A 210 18.37 -9.31 -13.84
C VAL A 210 17.86 -10.21 -14.96
N VAL A 211 16.59 -10.60 -14.89
CA VAL A 211 15.86 -11.37 -15.92
C VAL A 211 14.65 -10.54 -16.36
N CYS A 212 14.49 -10.34 -17.68
CA CYS A 212 13.38 -9.60 -18.28
C CYS A 212 12.64 -10.49 -19.28
#